data_2336b27cff0bac867bf174581e7941de
#
_entry.id   2336b27cff0bac867bf174581e7941de
#
_cell.length_a   1.000
_cell.length_b   1.000
_cell.length_c   1.000
_cell.angle_alpha   90.00
_cell.angle_beta   90.00
_cell.angle_gamma   90.00
#
_symmetry.space_group_name_H-M   'P 1'
#
loop_
_entity.id
_entity.type
_entity.pdbx_description
1 polymer ?
#
loop_
_entity_poly.entity_id
_entity_poly.type
_entity_poly.pdbx_seq_one_letter_code
_entity_poly.pdbx_strand_id
1 'polypeptide(L)'
;GWGYLAAIGDTVYFQGNDGVNGSGLYKSDGTANGTVFVFSISTTYGMVAIGETLYFAGKESVANSVFGLYKSDGTANGTVFVKDIDPNSPGTNSEIDRLTPVGDKLYFSGNDGIHGKELWVSDGTTNGTVLVKDIANTGGDVAHSSYPFYDYGTTPIPKPVVVGNNFYFVAQVNTSVGNELWKSDGTEAGTVLVTDLCGSNQNYLYSAFGDTVFFPKVCQAGSGNYGGGHIWRTDGTESGTVLANNSVHAYGYGTHAFTAMGNILYYSGKSATGYDYELWAYDPTNVTVNTPPPVSWETYPALPAGMSISNGVISGTPSVYAVNQTYTIYANQSGETTTFDMYFSV
;
A
#
# COMPACT_ATOMS: atom_id res chain seq x y z
N GLY A 1 18.05 9.88 -8.04
CA GLY A 1 17.32 8.63 -7.99
C GLY A 1 16.84 8.40 -6.57
N TRP A 2 15.61 8.02 -6.41
CA TRP A 2 15.06 7.65 -5.09
C TRP A 2 15.59 6.26 -4.78
N GLY A 3 16.44 6.13 -3.75
CA GLY A 3 16.98 4.85 -3.31
C GLY A 3 15.91 4.06 -2.55
N TYR A 4 15.70 2.81 -2.96
CA TYR A 4 14.91 1.86 -2.17
C TYR A 4 15.73 1.41 -0.96
N LEU A 5 15.06 1.29 0.19
CA LEU A 5 15.64 0.87 1.46
C LEU A 5 14.84 -0.29 2.02
N ALA A 6 15.51 -1.29 2.58
CA ALA A 6 14.90 -2.34 3.39
C ALA A 6 15.74 -2.61 4.63
N ALA A 7 15.11 -3.07 5.70
CA ALA A 7 15.79 -3.44 6.94
C ALA A 7 15.57 -4.92 7.26
N ILE A 8 16.62 -5.57 7.76
CA ILE A 8 16.58 -6.90 8.37
C ILE A 8 17.30 -6.80 9.71
N GLY A 9 16.56 -6.96 10.81
CA GLY A 9 17.09 -6.67 12.16
C GLY A 9 17.61 -5.24 12.24
N ASP A 10 18.85 -5.08 12.72
CA ASP A 10 19.52 -3.79 12.88
C ASP A 10 20.33 -3.37 11.63
N THR A 11 20.15 -4.05 10.51
CA THR A 11 20.89 -3.79 9.27
C THR A 11 19.97 -3.21 8.19
N VAL A 12 20.36 -2.07 7.62
CA VAL A 12 19.70 -1.45 6.47
C VAL A 12 20.41 -1.83 5.19
N TYR A 13 19.65 -2.20 4.17
CA TYR A 13 20.11 -2.49 2.82
C TYR A 13 19.66 -1.38 1.87
N PHE A 14 20.54 -1.02 0.95
CA PHE A 14 20.28 0.07 0.00
C PHE A 14 21.14 -0.04 -1.27
N GLN A 15 20.71 0.60 -2.32
CA GLN A 15 21.56 0.80 -3.49
C GLN A 15 22.49 1.99 -3.26
N GLY A 16 23.77 1.81 -3.49
CA GLY A 16 24.79 2.84 -3.31
C GLY A 16 25.88 2.78 -4.37
N ASN A 17 26.82 3.73 -4.26
CA ASN A 17 28.06 3.77 -5.03
C ASN A 17 29.12 4.48 -4.18
N ASP A 18 30.21 3.77 -3.85
CA ASP A 18 31.31 4.30 -3.01
C ASP A 18 32.48 4.86 -3.83
N GLY A 19 32.37 4.86 -5.17
CA GLY A 19 33.42 5.30 -6.07
C GLY A 19 34.59 4.30 -6.24
N VAL A 20 34.55 3.16 -5.52
CA VAL A 20 35.57 2.10 -5.58
C VAL A 20 34.96 0.83 -6.17
N ASN A 21 33.87 0.34 -5.57
CA ASN A 21 33.17 -0.86 -6.00
C ASN A 21 32.09 -0.58 -7.05
N GLY A 22 31.78 0.69 -7.30
CA GLY A 22 30.74 1.10 -8.24
C GLY A 22 29.33 0.99 -7.67
N SER A 23 28.34 0.95 -8.59
CA SER A 23 26.93 0.79 -8.19
C SER A 23 26.67 -0.63 -7.71
N GLY A 24 25.98 -0.76 -6.58
CA GLY A 24 25.72 -2.06 -6.00
C GLY A 24 24.72 -2.05 -4.85
N LEU A 25 24.46 -3.25 -4.35
CA LEU A 25 23.80 -3.48 -3.08
C LEU A 25 24.83 -3.23 -1.96
N TYR A 26 24.46 -2.40 -1.02
CA TYR A 26 25.21 -2.09 0.19
C TYR A 26 24.35 -2.43 1.41
N LYS A 27 25.02 -2.64 2.55
CA LYS A 27 24.37 -2.75 3.84
C LYS A 27 25.08 -1.88 4.88
N SER A 28 24.34 -1.51 5.93
CA SER A 28 24.87 -0.70 7.05
C SER A 28 24.18 -1.06 8.36
N ASP A 29 24.96 -1.13 9.42
CA ASP A 29 24.51 -1.19 10.82
C ASP A 29 24.50 0.19 11.49
N GLY A 30 24.66 1.27 10.72
CA GLY A 30 24.75 2.64 11.18
C GLY A 30 26.18 3.10 11.54
N THR A 31 27.18 2.22 11.46
CA THR A 31 28.59 2.56 11.66
C THR A 31 29.35 2.66 10.33
N ALA A 32 30.45 3.40 10.31
CA ALA A 32 31.30 3.50 9.13
C ALA A 32 31.91 2.13 8.76
N ASN A 33 32.29 1.33 9.74
CA ASN A 33 32.88 -0.01 9.51
C ASN A 33 31.83 -1.06 9.10
N GLY A 34 30.59 -0.90 9.53
CA GLY A 34 29.47 -1.77 9.19
C GLY A 34 28.76 -1.35 7.89
N THR A 35 29.16 -0.23 7.29
CA THR A 35 28.67 0.20 5.99
C THR A 35 29.56 -0.39 4.89
N VAL A 36 29.08 -1.46 4.25
CA VAL A 36 29.90 -2.27 3.35
C VAL A 36 29.17 -2.61 2.05
N PHE A 37 29.96 -2.77 0.98
CA PHE A 37 29.50 -3.31 -0.31
C PHE A 37 29.16 -4.79 -0.17
N VAL A 38 28.06 -5.23 -0.79
CA VAL A 38 27.58 -6.61 -0.80
C VAL A 38 27.71 -7.23 -2.18
N PHE A 39 27.12 -6.59 -3.21
CA PHE A 39 27.02 -7.18 -4.53
C PHE A 39 26.91 -6.13 -5.64
N SER A 40 27.52 -6.40 -6.80
CA SER A 40 27.52 -5.50 -7.94
C SER A 40 26.18 -5.53 -8.68
N ILE A 41 25.40 -4.46 -8.59
CA ILE A 41 24.12 -4.32 -9.28
C ILE A 41 23.99 -2.89 -9.84
N SER A 42 23.67 -2.79 -11.13
CA SER A 42 23.64 -1.48 -11.80
C SER A 42 22.36 -0.72 -11.55
N THR A 43 21.26 -1.45 -11.31
CA THR A 43 19.93 -0.88 -11.15
C THR A 43 19.12 -1.76 -10.20
N THR A 44 18.39 -1.15 -9.27
CA THR A 44 17.43 -1.85 -8.42
C THR A 44 16.09 -1.14 -8.47
N TYR A 45 15.01 -1.93 -8.47
CA TYR A 45 13.63 -1.46 -8.32
C TYR A 45 12.96 -2.26 -7.21
N GLY A 46 12.39 -1.54 -6.26
CA GLY A 46 11.82 -2.16 -5.07
C GLY A 46 12.86 -2.91 -4.24
N MET A 47 12.68 -2.91 -2.94
CA MET A 47 13.52 -3.68 -2.03
C MET A 47 12.69 -3.98 -0.80
N VAL A 48 12.52 -5.27 -0.47
CA VAL A 48 11.72 -5.71 0.68
C VAL A 48 12.38 -6.90 1.36
N ALA A 49 12.09 -7.08 2.64
CA ALA A 49 12.53 -8.22 3.40
C ALA A 49 11.37 -9.17 3.72
N ILE A 50 11.63 -10.48 3.66
CA ILE A 50 10.77 -11.55 4.17
C ILE A 50 11.64 -12.40 5.10
N GLY A 51 11.37 -12.33 6.40
CA GLY A 51 12.28 -12.89 7.38
C GLY A 51 13.68 -12.29 7.26
N GLU A 52 14.69 -13.13 7.10
CA GLU A 52 16.07 -12.72 6.92
C GLU A 52 16.53 -12.70 5.44
N THR A 53 15.58 -12.76 4.52
CA THR A 53 15.88 -12.72 3.09
C THR A 53 15.42 -11.40 2.48
N LEU A 54 16.34 -10.71 1.85
CA LEU A 54 16.08 -9.53 1.04
C LEU A 54 15.65 -9.94 -0.37
N TYR A 55 14.64 -9.29 -0.91
CA TYR A 55 14.21 -9.41 -2.30
C TYR A 55 14.26 -8.06 -2.99
N PHE A 56 14.71 -8.05 -4.24
CA PHE A 56 14.74 -6.85 -5.08
C PHE A 56 14.71 -7.22 -6.56
N ALA A 57 14.22 -6.31 -7.38
CA ALA A 57 14.34 -6.42 -8.82
C ALA A 57 15.57 -5.65 -9.30
N GLY A 58 16.30 -6.16 -10.25
CA GLY A 58 17.52 -5.50 -10.68
C GLY A 58 18.25 -6.18 -11.82
N LYS A 59 19.42 -5.60 -12.12
CA LYS A 59 20.33 -6.06 -13.17
C LYS A 59 21.76 -5.96 -12.66
N GLU A 60 22.54 -7.03 -12.81
CA GLU A 60 23.96 -6.99 -12.48
C GLU A 60 24.75 -5.97 -13.32
N SER A 61 25.86 -5.48 -12.77
CA SER A 61 26.75 -4.54 -13.44
C SER A 61 27.73 -5.21 -14.42
N VAL A 62 27.42 -6.40 -14.91
CA VAL A 62 28.24 -7.15 -15.86
C VAL A 62 27.64 -7.13 -17.27
N ALA A 63 28.48 -7.30 -18.28
CA ALA A 63 28.03 -7.34 -19.65
C ALA A 63 27.05 -8.49 -19.90
N ASN A 64 26.00 -8.23 -20.69
CA ASN A 64 24.95 -9.19 -21.04
C ASN A 64 24.13 -9.72 -19.85
N SER A 65 24.17 -9.06 -18.69
CA SER A 65 23.26 -9.39 -17.59
C SER A 65 21.82 -9.06 -17.97
N VAL A 66 20.91 -9.86 -17.44
CA VAL A 66 19.46 -9.68 -17.63
C VAL A 66 18.85 -8.99 -16.40
N PHE A 67 17.75 -8.30 -16.61
CA PHE A 67 16.95 -7.76 -15.52
C PHE A 67 16.05 -8.87 -14.96
N GLY A 68 15.89 -8.94 -13.65
CA GLY A 68 15.03 -9.93 -13.05
C GLY A 68 14.89 -9.79 -11.54
N LEU A 69 14.25 -10.77 -10.93
CA LEU A 69 14.12 -10.88 -9.49
C LEU A 69 15.39 -11.48 -8.88
N TYR A 70 15.87 -10.87 -7.81
CA TYR A 70 17.00 -11.32 -6.99
C TYR A 70 16.56 -11.53 -5.55
N LYS A 71 17.32 -12.37 -4.84
CA LYS A 71 17.27 -12.47 -3.38
C LYS A 71 18.67 -12.43 -2.79
N SER A 72 18.79 -12.06 -1.50
CA SER A 72 20.05 -11.96 -0.78
C SER A 72 19.87 -12.28 0.70
N ASP A 73 20.85 -12.94 1.28
CA ASP A 73 21.03 -13.09 2.74
C ASP A 73 21.95 -12.02 3.32
N GLY A 74 22.29 -11.00 2.53
CA GLY A 74 23.19 -9.93 2.92
C GLY A 74 24.68 -10.28 2.72
N THR A 75 25.00 -11.38 2.03
CA THR A 75 26.36 -11.72 1.59
C THR A 75 26.45 -11.75 0.07
N ALA A 76 27.68 -11.60 -0.46
CA ALA A 76 27.89 -11.68 -1.91
C ALA A 76 27.50 -13.05 -2.47
N ASN A 77 27.84 -14.14 -1.78
CA ASN A 77 27.53 -15.50 -2.20
C ASN A 77 26.05 -15.86 -2.06
N GLY A 78 25.36 -15.26 -1.11
CA GLY A 78 23.92 -15.43 -0.89
C GLY A 78 23.06 -14.47 -1.71
N THR A 79 23.69 -13.55 -2.47
CA THR A 79 22.98 -12.70 -3.42
C THR A 79 22.89 -13.43 -4.75
N VAL A 80 21.69 -13.91 -5.08
CA VAL A 80 21.45 -14.78 -6.22
C VAL A 80 20.29 -14.33 -7.08
N PHE A 81 20.41 -14.56 -8.38
CA PHE A 81 19.35 -14.38 -9.35
C PHE A 81 18.26 -15.45 -9.14
N VAL A 82 17.00 -15.03 -9.08
CA VAL A 82 15.85 -15.92 -8.92
C VAL A 82 15.23 -16.23 -10.28
N LYS A 83 14.82 -15.18 -11.03
CA LYS A 83 14.17 -15.36 -12.31
C LYS A 83 14.14 -14.10 -13.15
N ASP A 84 14.34 -14.28 -14.46
CA ASP A 84 13.88 -13.37 -15.51
C ASP A 84 12.46 -13.76 -15.89
N ILE A 85 11.51 -12.85 -15.77
CA ILE A 85 10.11 -13.11 -16.12
C ILE A 85 9.81 -12.81 -17.60
N ASP A 86 10.68 -12.07 -18.30
CA ASP A 86 10.57 -11.80 -19.73
C ASP A 86 11.83 -12.28 -20.49
N PRO A 87 12.03 -13.59 -20.62
CA PRO A 87 13.23 -14.13 -21.25
C PRO A 87 13.29 -13.85 -22.77
N ASN A 88 12.20 -13.40 -23.37
CA ASN A 88 12.14 -13.08 -24.82
C ASN A 88 12.66 -11.67 -25.14
N SER A 89 12.79 -10.83 -24.13
CA SER A 89 13.30 -9.45 -24.27
C SER A 89 14.49 -9.19 -23.36
N PRO A 90 15.59 -9.97 -23.51
CA PRO A 90 16.75 -9.85 -22.63
C PRO A 90 17.34 -8.44 -22.69
N GLY A 91 17.43 -7.78 -21.54
CA GLY A 91 17.96 -6.43 -21.42
C GLY A 91 16.93 -5.32 -21.42
N THR A 92 15.66 -5.61 -21.67
CA THR A 92 14.55 -4.71 -21.32
C THR A 92 14.21 -4.89 -19.84
N ASN A 93 13.56 -3.89 -19.29
CA ASN A 93 13.00 -3.96 -17.94
C ASN A 93 11.72 -4.80 -18.04
N SER A 94 11.70 -6.00 -17.44
CA SER A 94 10.49 -6.83 -17.29
C SER A 94 9.44 -6.19 -16.36
N GLU A 95 9.62 -4.92 -16.04
CA GLU A 95 8.71 -4.10 -15.24
C GLU A 95 8.34 -4.72 -13.89
N ILE A 96 9.28 -5.49 -13.31
CA ILE A 96 9.11 -6.00 -11.94
C ILE A 96 9.12 -4.81 -10.99
N ASP A 97 7.99 -4.52 -10.41
CA ASP A 97 7.84 -3.45 -9.43
C ASP A 97 6.85 -3.85 -8.32
N ARG A 98 6.64 -2.97 -7.35
CA ARG A 98 5.68 -3.14 -6.26
C ARG A 98 5.84 -4.42 -5.46
N LEU A 99 7.10 -4.76 -5.17
CA LEU A 99 7.43 -5.91 -4.35
C LEU A 99 6.70 -5.83 -3.00
N THR A 100 5.87 -6.84 -2.72
CA THR A 100 4.95 -6.83 -1.58
C THR A 100 5.01 -8.16 -0.86
N PRO A 101 5.55 -8.19 0.37
CA PRO A 101 5.55 -9.41 1.18
C PRO A 101 4.14 -9.68 1.74
N VAL A 102 3.69 -10.94 1.59
CA VAL A 102 2.46 -11.44 2.22
C VAL A 102 2.77 -12.82 2.79
N GLY A 103 2.84 -12.92 4.10
CA GLY A 103 3.31 -14.12 4.78
C GLY A 103 4.76 -14.42 4.42
N ASP A 104 5.01 -15.63 3.95
CA ASP A 104 6.32 -16.13 3.51
C ASP A 104 6.56 -15.98 2.00
N LYS A 105 5.62 -15.39 1.27
CA LYS A 105 5.68 -15.19 -0.18
C LYS A 105 5.86 -13.73 -0.56
N LEU A 106 6.51 -13.54 -1.70
CA LEU A 106 6.63 -12.26 -2.36
C LEU A 106 5.62 -12.16 -3.49
N TYR A 107 4.77 -11.13 -3.47
CA TYR A 107 3.93 -10.75 -4.59
C TYR A 107 4.47 -9.50 -5.25
N PHE A 108 4.29 -9.40 -6.56
CA PHE A 108 4.77 -8.25 -7.31
C PHE A 108 4.00 -8.06 -8.63
N SER A 109 4.12 -6.89 -9.19
CA SER A 109 3.67 -6.59 -10.55
C SER A 109 4.81 -6.87 -11.52
N GLY A 110 4.55 -7.56 -12.62
CA GLY A 110 5.56 -7.87 -13.61
C GLY A 110 4.99 -8.15 -14.99
N ASN A 111 5.78 -7.88 -16.02
CA ASN A 111 5.44 -8.06 -17.43
C ASN A 111 6.34 -9.10 -18.07
N ASP A 112 5.77 -10.18 -18.59
CA ASP A 112 6.49 -11.28 -19.24
C ASP A 112 6.57 -11.14 -20.76
N GLY A 113 6.11 -10.02 -21.30
CA GLY A 113 6.07 -9.76 -22.74
C GLY A 113 4.95 -10.48 -23.49
N ILE A 114 4.06 -11.20 -22.77
CA ILE A 114 2.94 -11.98 -23.34
C ILE A 114 1.61 -11.51 -22.77
N HIS A 115 1.50 -11.43 -21.44
CA HIS A 115 0.25 -11.14 -20.73
C HIS A 115 0.13 -9.66 -20.31
N GLY A 116 1.15 -8.84 -20.61
CA GLY A 116 1.23 -7.49 -20.08
C GLY A 116 1.64 -7.49 -18.60
N LYS A 117 1.31 -6.41 -17.90
CA LYS A 117 1.68 -6.24 -16.50
C LYS A 117 0.64 -6.88 -15.58
N GLU A 118 1.00 -7.99 -14.95
CA GLU A 118 0.11 -8.84 -14.18
C GLU A 118 0.63 -9.16 -12.78
N LEU A 119 -0.18 -9.84 -11.97
CA LEU A 119 0.16 -10.29 -10.63
C LEU A 119 1.02 -11.56 -10.68
N TRP A 120 2.20 -11.47 -10.07
CA TRP A 120 3.15 -12.56 -9.90
C TRP A 120 3.36 -12.91 -8.43
N VAL A 121 3.76 -14.14 -8.19
CA VAL A 121 4.16 -14.64 -6.87
C VAL A 121 5.50 -15.35 -6.94
N SER A 122 6.28 -15.27 -5.85
CA SER A 122 7.54 -15.99 -5.69
C SER A 122 7.69 -16.53 -4.27
N ASP A 123 8.19 -17.76 -4.15
CA ASP A 123 8.70 -18.35 -2.92
C ASP A 123 10.24 -18.20 -2.80
N GLY A 124 10.84 -17.40 -3.66
CA GLY A 124 12.28 -17.21 -3.75
C GLY A 124 13.02 -18.31 -4.56
N THR A 125 12.30 -19.18 -5.24
CA THR A 125 12.87 -20.15 -6.20
C THR A 125 12.44 -19.81 -7.63
N THR A 126 13.22 -20.26 -8.62
CA THR A 126 12.88 -20.06 -10.04
C THR A 126 11.56 -20.73 -10.41
N ASN A 127 11.30 -21.92 -9.88
CA ASN A 127 10.07 -22.68 -10.17
C ASN A 127 8.85 -22.15 -9.40
N GLY A 128 9.06 -21.61 -8.21
CA GLY A 128 8.00 -20.99 -7.40
C GLY A 128 7.76 -19.53 -7.73
N THR A 129 8.47 -18.98 -8.72
CA THR A 129 8.20 -17.64 -9.27
C THR A 129 7.33 -17.78 -10.52
N VAL A 130 6.03 -17.49 -10.39
CA VAL A 130 5.03 -17.75 -11.43
C VAL A 130 4.02 -16.62 -11.54
N LEU A 131 3.42 -16.49 -12.73
CA LEU A 131 2.23 -15.69 -12.94
C LEU A 131 1.09 -16.26 -12.09
N VAL A 132 0.43 -15.42 -11.30
CA VAL A 132 -0.72 -15.85 -10.48
C VAL A 132 -1.96 -15.93 -11.38
N LYS A 133 -2.22 -14.87 -12.12
CA LYS A 133 -3.37 -14.76 -13.01
C LYS A 133 -3.16 -13.68 -14.06
N ASP A 134 -3.59 -13.95 -15.28
CA ASP A 134 -3.85 -12.96 -16.33
C ASP A 134 -5.21 -12.30 -16.02
N ILE A 135 -5.16 -11.17 -15.29
CA ILE A 135 -6.35 -10.45 -14.83
C ILE A 135 -6.95 -9.64 -15.97
N ALA A 136 -6.10 -9.02 -16.79
CA ALA A 136 -6.53 -8.17 -17.89
C ALA A 136 -6.78 -8.94 -19.20
N ASN A 137 -7.11 -10.23 -19.12
CA ASN A 137 -7.29 -11.13 -20.27
C ASN A 137 -8.32 -10.59 -21.29
N THR A 138 -7.84 -9.76 -22.21
CA THR A 138 -8.65 -9.15 -23.27
C THR A 138 -8.32 -9.71 -24.66
N GLY A 139 -7.73 -10.91 -24.71
CA GLY A 139 -7.52 -11.62 -25.96
C GLY A 139 -6.14 -11.52 -26.60
N GLY A 140 -5.09 -11.45 -25.78
CA GLY A 140 -3.71 -11.66 -26.26
C GLY A 140 -3.01 -10.41 -26.80
N ASP A 141 -3.50 -9.23 -26.47
CA ASP A 141 -2.82 -7.98 -26.78
C ASP A 141 -1.96 -7.54 -25.58
N VAL A 142 -0.66 -7.50 -25.76
CA VAL A 142 0.34 -7.04 -24.77
C VAL A 142 0.13 -5.59 -24.30
N ALA A 143 -0.79 -4.87 -24.93
CA ALA A 143 -1.17 -3.52 -24.51
C ALA A 143 -2.11 -3.50 -23.28
N HIS A 144 -2.66 -4.64 -22.88
CA HIS A 144 -3.53 -4.75 -21.71
C HIS A 144 -2.76 -5.22 -20.51
N SER A 145 -2.90 -4.50 -19.43
CA SER A 145 -2.22 -4.77 -18.17
C SER A 145 -3.18 -4.53 -17.02
N SER A 146 -3.17 -5.40 -16.02
CA SER A 146 -4.02 -5.24 -14.84
C SER A 146 -3.48 -4.23 -13.84
N TYR A 147 -2.22 -3.84 -13.96
CA TYR A 147 -1.53 -2.97 -13.01
C TYR A 147 -1.86 -3.33 -11.55
N PRO A 148 -1.56 -4.55 -11.08
CA PRO A 148 -1.81 -4.92 -9.70
C PRO A 148 -1.07 -3.99 -8.75
N PHE A 149 -1.64 -3.73 -7.58
CA PHE A 149 -1.16 -2.73 -6.63
C PHE A 149 -1.10 -1.30 -7.22
N TYR A 150 -2.07 -0.98 -8.07
CA TYR A 150 -2.12 0.30 -8.78
C TYR A 150 -2.08 1.50 -7.84
N ASP A 151 -1.23 2.45 -8.19
CA ASP A 151 -1.15 3.75 -7.53
C ASP A 151 -1.01 4.85 -8.59
N TYR A 152 -1.72 5.93 -8.43
CA TYR A 152 -1.73 7.06 -9.36
C TYR A 152 -0.55 8.04 -9.15
N GLY A 153 0.62 7.52 -8.71
CA GLY A 153 1.83 8.34 -8.52
C GLY A 153 1.84 9.17 -7.24
N THR A 154 0.95 8.86 -6.30
CA THR A 154 0.92 9.48 -4.98
C THR A 154 1.39 8.48 -3.93
N THR A 155 2.19 8.93 -3.00
CA THR A 155 2.59 8.15 -1.83
C THR A 155 1.63 8.43 -0.67
N PRO A 156 1.25 7.42 0.15
CA PRO A 156 1.71 6.03 0.13
C PRO A 156 0.94 5.15 -0.85
N ILE A 157 1.64 4.18 -1.46
CA ILE A 157 1.04 3.11 -2.24
C ILE A 157 0.11 2.30 -1.33
N PRO A 158 -1.14 2.00 -1.73
CA PRO A 158 -2.01 1.12 -0.97
C PRO A 158 -1.34 -0.24 -0.78
N LYS A 159 -1.01 -0.58 0.45
CA LYS A 159 -0.45 -1.90 0.75
C LYS A 159 -1.57 -2.94 0.73
N PRO A 160 -1.31 -4.16 0.22
CA PRO A 160 -2.29 -5.22 0.33
C PRO A 160 -2.68 -5.46 1.79
N VAL A 161 -3.96 -5.73 1.99
CA VAL A 161 -4.51 -6.03 3.29
C VAL A 161 -4.74 -7.52 3.38
N VAL A 162 -4.21 -8.16 4.43
CA VAL A 162 -4.31 -9.61 4.64
C VAL A 162 -5.44 -9.90 5.60
N VAL A 163 -6.36 -10.78 5.19
CA VAL A 163 -7.45 -11.31 6.02
C VAL A 163 -7.50 -12.83 5.83
N GLY A 164 -7.23 -13.56 6.92
CA GLY A 164 -7.08 -15.01 6.86
C GLY A 164 -5.96 -15.41 5.89
N ASN A 165 -6.28 -16.27 4.93
CA ASN A 165 -5.34 -16.74 3.91
C ASN A 165 -5.37 -15.90 2.63
N ASN A 166 -6.20 -14.86 2.58
CA ASN A 166 -6.33 -13.99 1.42
C ASN A 166 -5.66 -12.65 1.66
N PHE A 167 -5.14 -12.07 0.61
CA PHE A 167 -4.82 -10.65 0.59
C PHE A 167 -5.71 -9.93 -0.43
N TYR A 168 -6.01 -8.68 -0.14
CA TYR A 168 -6.81 -7.81 -0.97
C TYR A 168 -5.94 -6.74 -1.59
N PHE A 169 -6.17 -6.42 -2.84
CA PHE A 169 -5.41 -5.43 -3.59
C PHE A 169 -6.29 -4.72 -4.62
N VAL A 170 -5.86 -3.56 -5.05
CA VAL A 170 -6.51 -2.84 -6.14
C VAL A 170 -5.73 -3.09 -7.43
N ALA A 171 -6.44 -3.40 -8.51
CA ALA A 171 -5.90 -3.49 -9.84
C ALA A 171 -6.71 -2.61 -10.80
N GLN A 172 -6.03 -2.01 -11.78
CA GLN A 172 -6.65 -1.32 -12.89
C GLN A 172 -6.61 -2.22 -14.12
N VAL A 173 -7.73 -2.87 -14.43
CA VAL A 173 -7.81 -3.83 -15.55
C VAL A 173 -7.70 -3.15 -16.91
N ASN A 174 -8.27 -1.96 -17.04
CA ASN A 174 -8.09 -1.09 -18.19
C ASN A 174 -8.55 0.34 -17.88
N THR A 175 -8.20 1.29 -18.73
CA THR A 175 -8.54 2.71 -18.53
C THR A 175 -10.05 3.00 -18.63
N SER A 176 -10.84 2.09 -19.20
CA SER A 176 -12.28 2.27 -19.39
C SER A 176 -13.11 1.73 -18.23
N VAL A 177 -12.64 0.67 -17.57
CA VAL A 177 -13.32 0.04 -16.42
C VAL A 177 -12.92 0.73 -15.10
N GLY A 178 -11.68 1.19 -15.01
CA GLY A 178 -11.17 1.86 -13.80
C GLY A 178 -10.53 0.89 -12.82
N ASN A 179 -10.62 1.23 -11.53
CA ASN A 179 -10.01 0.46 -10.46
C ASN A 179 -11.00 -0.55 -9.88
N GLU A 180 -10.51 -1.72 -9.57
CA GLU A 180 -11.27 -2.84 -9.03
C GLU A 180 -10.60 -3.40 -7.77
N LEU A 181 -11.39 -3.82 -6.81
CA LEU A 181 -10.92 -4.55 -5.63
C LEU A 181 -10.90 -6.04 -5.94
N TRP A 182 -9.74 -6.63 -5.80
CA TRP A 182 -9.47 -8.05 -5.98
C TRP A 182 -9.04 -8.70 -4.67
N LYS A 183 -9.24 -10.00 -4.55
CA LYS A 183 -8.63 -10.83 -3.51
C LYS A 183 -7.87 -11.99 -4.14
N SER A 184 -6.85 -12.49 -3.45
CA SER A 184 -6.05 -13.62 -3.87
C SER A 184 -5.55 -14.43 -2.67
N ASP A 185 -5.49 -15.74 -2.82
CA ASP A 185 -4.76 -16.68 -1.94
C ASP A 185 -3.42 -17.10 -2.55
N GLY A 186 -3.04 -16.47 -3.66
CA GLY A 186 -1.83 -16.78 -4.43
C GLY A 186 -2.02 -17.88 -5.47
N THR A 187 -3.24 -18.35 -5.69
CA THR A 187 -3.58 -19.27 -6.79
C THR A 187 -4.40 -18.54 -7.85
N GLU A 188 -4.41 -19.08 -9.07
CA GLU A 188 -5.24 -18.53 -10.15
C GLU A 188 -6.73 -18.60 -9.79
N ALA A 189 -7.19 -19.73 -9.27
CA ALA A 189 -8.59 -19.95 -8.89
C ALA A 189 -9.02 -19.09 -7.70
N GLY A 190 -8.11 -18.84 -6.74
CA GLY A 190 -8.37 -17.98 -5.57
C GLY A 190 -8.18 -16.48 -5.85
N THR A 191 -7.71 -16.12 -7.05
CA THR A 191 -7.60 -14.72 -7.48
C THR A 191 -8.88 -14.31 -8.21
N VAL A 192 -9.73 -13.57 -7.50
CA VAL A 192 -11.08 -13.21 -7.98
C VAL A 192 -11.41 -11.74 -7.73
N LEU A 193 -12.21 -11.17 -8.63
CA LEU A 193 -12.80 -9.85 -8.46
C LEU A 193 -13.75 -9.86 -7.25
N VAL A 194 -13.60 -8.89 -6.36
CA VAL A 194 -14.51 -8.64 -5.25
C VAL A 194 -15.57 -7.64 -5.65
N THR A 195 -15.16 -6.49 -6.18
CA THR A 195 -16.09 -5.46 -6.66
C THR A 195 -15.38 -4.42 -7.52
N ASP A 196 -16.12 -3.84 -8.47
CA ASP A 196 -15.71 -2.63 -9.16
C ASP A 196 -15.81 -1.42 -8.21
N LEU A 197 -14.76 -0.61 -8.16
CA LEU A 197 -14.68 0.61 -7.33
C LEU A 197 -15.19 1.85 -8.06
N CYS A 198 -15.52 1.71 -9.37
CA CYS A 198 -16.19 2.70 -10.22
C CYS A 198 -15.42 4.02 -10.44
N GLY A 199 -14.18 4.10 -10.09
CA GLY A 199 -13.37 5.32 -10.24
C GLY A 199 -12.05 5.05 -10.95
N SER A 200 -11.71 5.85 -11.96
CA SER A 200 -10.48 5.66 -12.74
C SER A 200 -9.24 6.30 -12.12
N ASN A 201 -9.39 7.20 -11.12
CA ASN A 201 -8.29 8.10 -10.71
C ASN A 201 -8.26 8.36 -9.20
N GLN A 202 -8.56 7.37 -8.37
CA GLN A 202 -8.62 7.55 -6.91
C GLN A 202 -7.62 6.64 -6.21
N ASN A 203 -6.89 7.18 -5.24
CA ASN A 203 -6.12 6.38 -4.30
C ASN A 203 -7.09 5.72 -3.33
N TYR A 204 -7.38 4.46 -3.59
CA TYR A 204 -8.23 3.69 -2.70
C TYR A 204 -7.42 3.18 -1.53
N LEU A 205 -7.61 3.80 -0.38
CA LEU A 205 -7.14 3.22 0.89
C LEU A 205 -8.18 2.21 1.34
N TYR A 206 -7.72 1.03 1.63
CA TYR A 206 -8.52 -0.05 2.22
C TYR A 206 -7.79 -0.59 3.44
N SER A 207 -8.55 -1.10 4.40
CA SER A 207 -8.00 -1.61 5.65
C SER A 207 -8.79 -2.81 6.13
N ALA A 208 -8.11 -3.75 6.78
CA ALA A 208 -8.79 -4.83 7.50
C ALA A 208 -9.17 -4.41 8.90
N PHE A 209 -10.33 -4.89 9.31
CA PHE A 209 -10.79 -4.85 10.68
C PHE A 209 -11.48 -6.19 10.99
N GLY A 210 -10.84 -7.02 11.81
CA GLY A 210 -11.22 -8.43 11.94
C GLY A 210 -11.16 -9.15 10.59
N ASP A 211 -12.21 -9.89 10.26
CA ASP A 211 -12.32 -10.63 9.00
C ASP A 211 -12.97 -9.80 7.87
N THR A 212 -13.02 -8.49 8.01
CA THR A 212 -13.72 -7.60 7.09
C THR A 212 -12.76 -6.57 6.52
N VAL A 213 -12.84 -6.31 5.22
CA VAL A 213 -12.10 -5.24 4.55
C VAL A 213 -13.02 -4.05 4.33
N PHE A 214 -12.58 -2.86 4.72
CA PHE A 214 -13.26 -1.59 4.53
C PHE A 214 -12.57 -0.79 3.43
N PHE A 215 -13.37 -0.14 2.58
CA PHE A 215 -12.87 0.63 1.46
C PHE A 215 -13.87 1.71 1.00
N PRO A 216 -13.42 2.81 0.39
CA PRO A 216 -14.31 3.75 -0.29
C PRO A 216 -14.71 3.22 -1.67
N LYS A 217 -15.96 3.41 -2.07
CA LYS A 217 -16.47 3.09 -3.41
C LYS A 217 -17.27 4.25 -3.99
N VAL A 218 -16.98 4.65 -5.23
CA VAL A 218 -17.48 5.88 -5.87
C VAL A 218 -18.32 5.53 -7.11
N CYS A 219 -19.48 4.92 -6.95
CA CYS A 219 -20.31 4.48 -8.06
C CYS A 219 -21.52 5.37 -8.37
N GLN A 220 -21.55 6.63 -7.99
CA GLN A 220 -22.70 7.51 -8.32
C GLN A 220 -22.40 8.43 -9.51
N ALA A 221 -23.23 8.30 -10.56
CA ALA A 221 -23.24 9.24 -11.67
C ALA A 221 -23.65 10.63 -11.17
N GLY A 222 -22.77 11.62 -11.35
CA GLY A 222 -23.05 13.03 -10.97
C GLY A 222 -22.12 13.58 -9.89
N SER A 223 -21.37 12.78 -9.18
CA SER A 223 -20.21 13.25 -8.44
C SER A 223 -19.12 13.59 -9.47
N GLY A 224 -18.94 14.88 -9.76
CA GLY A 224 -17.85 15.33 -10.64
C GLY A 224 -16.53 14.72 -10.18
N ASN A 225 -15.46 14.84 -10.98
CA ASN A 225 -14.11 14.23 -10.76
C ASN A 225 -13.49 14.39 -9.35
N TYR A 226 -14.24 14.89 -8.39
CA TYR A 226 -13.88 15.15 -6.99
C TYR A 226 -14.86 14.52 -5.98
N GLY A 227 -15.76 13.62 -6.42
CA GLY A 227 -16.75 12.99 -5.55
C GLY A 227 -16.12 11.93 -4.64
N GLY A 228 -16.22 12.14 -3.32
CA GLY A 228 -15.86 11.12 -2.34
C GLY A 228 -16.78 9.89 -2.43
N GLY A 229 -16.24 8.70 -2.17
CA GLY A 229 -17.00 7.47 -2.13
C GLY A 229 -17.61 7.21 -0.75
N HIS A 230 -18.71 6.50 -0.73
CA HIS A 230 -19.24 5.96 0.53
C HIS A 230 -18.33 4.84 1.06
N ILE A 231 -18.38 4.63 2.36
CA ILE A 231 -17.63 3.53 3.00
C ILE A 231 -18.38 2.23 2.79
N TRP A 232 -17.70 1.29 2.18
CA TRP A 232 -18.16 -0.08 1.96
C TRP A 232 -17.33 -1.06 2.78
N ARG A 233 -17.88 -2.23 3.00
CA ARG A 233 -17.19 -3.36 3.63
C ARG A 233 -17.43 -4.64 2.85
N THR A 234 -16.48 -5.57 2.96
CA THR A 234 -16.59 -6.89 2.33
C THR A 234 -15.94 -7.97 3.18
N ASP A 235 -16.52 -9.17 3.15
CA ASP A 235 -15.91 -10.43 3.61
C ASP A 235 -15.20 -11.17 2.46
N GLY A 236 -15.09 -10.52 1.30
CA GLY A 236 -14.51 -11.07 0.09
C GLY A 236 -15.50 -11.81 -0.79
N THR A 237 -16.80 -11.76 -0.49
CA THR A 237 -17.87 -12.27 -1.36
C THR A 237 -18.68 -11.11 -1.94
N GLU A 238 -19.36 -11.35 -3.06
CA GLU A 238 -20.26 -10.36 -3.67
C GLU A 238 -21.42 -10.03 -2.71
N SER A 239 -22.02 -11.04 -2.10
CA SER A 239 -23.13 -10.87 -1.14
C SER A 239 -22.71 -10.20 0.16
N GLY A 240 -21.48 -10.39 0.62
CA GLY A 240 -20.90 -9.74 1.79
C GLY A 240 -20.32 -8.36 1.51
N THR A 241 -20.34 -7.92 0.22
CA THR A 241 -19.90 -6.59 -0.18
C THR A 241 -21.07 -5.60 -0.07
N VAL A 242 -21.12 -4.88 1.04
CA VAL A 242 -22.27 -4.03 1.41
C VAL A 242 -21.83 -2.64 1.85
N LEU A 243 -22.74 -1.69 1.74
CA LEU A 243 -22.56 -0.32 2.22
C LEU A 243 -22.44 -0.34 3.75
N ALA A 244 -21.33 0.17 4.27
CA ALA A 244 -21.10 0.29 5.70
C ALA A 244 -21.58 1.64 6.26
N ASN A 245 -21.35 2.72 5.52
CA ASN A 245 -21.80 4.06 5.92
C ASN A 245 -22.09 4.91 4.68
N ASN A 246 -23.31 5.48 4.62
CA ASN A 246 -23.76 6.37 3.54
C ASN A 246 -23.76 7.87 3.93
N SER A 247 -23.51 8.18 5.19
CA SER A 247 -23.54 9.56 5.69
C SER A 247 -22.20 10.28 5.51
N VAL A 248 -21.17 9.56 5.12
CA VAL A 248 -19.81 10.07 5.00
C VAL A 248 -19.24 9.76 3.64
N HIS A 249 -18.62 10.75 3.05
CA HIS A 249 -17.84 10.61 1.83
C HIS A 249 -16.35 10.53 2.19
N ALA A 250 -15.73 9.36 1.98
CA ALA A 250 -14.28 9.27 2.02
C ALA A 250 -13.70 9.90 0.77
N TYR A 251 -13.06 11.04 0.90
CA TYR A 251 -12.46 11.75 -0.22
C TYR A 251 -11.10 11.15 -0.58
N GLY A 252 -10.87 10.85 -1.85
CA GLY A 252 -9.69 10.13 -2.36
C GLY A 252 -8.40 10.95 -2.53
N TYR A 253 -8.31 12.17 -2.03
CA TYR A 253 -7.08 12.96 -2.07
C TYR A 253 -6.48 13.11 -0.68
N GLY A 254 -5.38 12.41 -0.44
CA GLY A 254 -4.60 12.53 0.79
C GLY A 254 -4.68 11.29 1.69
N THR A 255 -3.82 11.25 2.66
CA THR A 255 -3.53 10.17 3.62
C THR A 255 -4.70 9.83 4.56
N HIS A 256 -5.84 9.42 4.03
CA HIS A 256 -7.00 9.05 4.84
C HIS A 256 -6.94 7.56 5.17
N ALA A 257 -6.15 7.24 6.17
CA ALA A 257 -6.02 5.87 6.64
C ALA A 257 -7.26 5.47 7.45
N PHE A 258 -7.76 4.27 7.21
CA PHE A 258 -8.55 3.57 8.19
C PHE A 258 -7.62 3.06 9.30
N THR A 259 -7.98 3.29 10.54
CA THR A 259 -7.21 2.81 11.70
C THR A 259 -8.15 2.15 12.68
N ALA A 260 -7.86 0.90 13.03
CA ALA A 260 -8.61 0.18 14.05
C ALA A 260 -8.05 0.47 15.44
N MET A 261 -8.94 0.73 16.40
CA MET A 261 -8.62 0.83 17.81
C MET A 261 -9.70 0.09 18.59
N GLY A 262 -9.33 -0.98 19.27
CA GLY A 262 -10.28 -1.91 19.88
C GLY A 262 -11.29 -2.43 18.84
N ASN A 263 -12.58 -2.33 19.14
CA ASN A 263 -13.65 -2.74 18.23
C ASN A 263 -14.18 -1.62 17.32
N ILE A 264 -13.44 -0.54 17.15
CA ILE A 264 -13.88 0.62 16.39
C ILE A 264 -12.90 0.90 15.28
N LEU A 265 -13.43 1.18 14.09
CA LEU A 265 -12.66 1.61 12.92
C LEU A 265 -12.81 3.13 12.79
N TYR A 266 -11.68 3.84 12.86
CA TYR A 266 -11.61 5.28 12.65
C TYR A 266 -11.18 5.59 11.21
N TYR A 267 -11.73 6.65 10.66
CA TYR A 267 -11.38 7.12 9.33
C TYR A 267 -11.68 8.63 9.16
N SER A 268 -10.98 9.27 8.26
CA SER A 268 -11.23 10.64 7.89
C SER A 268 -12.27 10.72 6.76
N GLY A 269 -13.22 11.64 6.84
CA GLY A 269 -14.24 11.80 5.82
C GLY A 269 -14.96 13.15 5.92
N LYS A 270 -15.77 13.45 4.92
CA LYS A 270 -16.63 14.63 4.90
C LYS A 270 -18.09 14.21 5.10
N SER A 271 -18.84 14.97 5.83
CA SER A 271 -20.31 14.84 5.85
C SER A 271 -20.90 15.21 4.49
N ALA A 272 -22.09 14.69 4.17
CA ALA A 272 -22.77 14.97 2.90
C ALA A 272 -23.02 16.47 2.64
N THR A 273 -23.00 17.30 3.68
CA THR A 273 -23.25 18.75 3.64
C THR A 273 -22.04 19.59 4.04
N GLY A 274 -20.95 18.96 4.50
CA GLY A 274 -19.76 19.65 5.00
C GLY A 274 -18.67 19.80 3.95
N TYR A 275 -17.86 20.84 4.10
CA TYR A 275 -16.66 21.07 3.28
C TYR A 275 -15.38 20.62 3.99
N ASP A 276 -15.46 20.41 5.30
CA ASP A 276 -14.30 20.09 6.15
C ASP A 276 -14.17 18.59 6.40
N TYR A 277 -12.94 18.15 6.58
CA TYR A 277 -12.64 16.78 6.97
C TYR A 277 -12.84 16.63 8.47
N GLU A 278 -13.48 15.53 8.84
CA GLU A 278 -13.75 15.16 10.21
C GLU A 278 -13.26 13.75 10.47
N LEU A 279 -12.95 13.45 11.72
CA LEU A 279 -12.67 12.09 12.16
C LEU A 279 -14.00 11.38 12.43
N TRP A 280 -14.17 10.25 11.77
CA TRP A 280 -15.36 9.40 11.90
C TRP A 280 -15.00 8.06 12.53
N ALA A 281 -15.97 7.45 13.16
CA ALA A 281 -15.85 6.14 13.75
C ALA A 281 -16.97 5.23 13.25
N TYR A 282 -16.62 3.98 12.99
CA TYR A 282 -17.54 2.91 12.66
C TYR A 282 -17.42 1.80 13.71
N ASP A 283 -18.54 1.51 14.39
CA ASP A 283 -18.65 0.40 15.34
C ASP A 283 -19.45 -0.73 14.67
N PRO A 284 -18.84 -1.87 14.31
CA PRO A 284 -19.52 -2.97 13.66
C PRO A 284 -20.51 -3.67 14.57
N THR A 285 -20.42 -3.49 15.89
CA THR A 285 -21.34 -4.08 16.87
C THR A 285 -22.60 -3.24 17.06
N ASN A 286 -22.55 -1.97 16.63
CA ASN A 286 -23.64 -1.01 16.76
C ASN A 286 -23.99 -0.37 15.42
N VAL A 287 -24.78 -1.05 14.62
CA VAL A 287 -25.14 -0.69 13.23
C VAL A 287 -25.95 0.64 13.14
N THR A 288 -26.29 1.24 14.27
CA THR A 288 -27.15 2.42 14.34
C THR A 288 -26.43 3.71 14.70
N VAL A 289 -25.11 3.71 14.94
CA VAL A 289 -24.43 4.85 15.54
C VAL A 289 -23.38 5.46 14.65
N ASN A 290 -23.71 6.62 14.09
CA ASN A 290 -22.80 7.62 13.56
C ASN A 290 -22.30 8.59 14.67
N THR A 291 -22.15 8.12 15.89
CA THR A 291 -21.59 8.94 16.97
C THR A 291 -20.20 8.43 17.31
N PRO A 292 -19.21 9.30 17.39
CA PRO A 292 -17.91 8.91 17.90
C PRO A 292 -18.07 8.37 19.33
N PRO A 293 -17.36 7.27 19.67
CA PRO A 293 -17.40 6.73 21.01
C PRO A 293 -16.87 7.76 22.03
N PRO A 294 -17.25 7.63 23.31
CA PRO A 294 -16.68 8.46 24.35
C PRO A 294 -15.21 8.08 24.55
N VAL A 295 -14.33 8.83 23.92
CA VAL A 295 -12.87 8.67 23.99
C VAL A 295 -12.34 9.96 24.64
N SER A 296 -11.38 9.83 25.53
CA SER A 296 -10.61 10.99 25.93
C SER A 296 -9.56 11.28 24.86
N TRP A 297 -9.46 12.52 24.49
CA TRP A 297 -8.55 12.98 23.45
C TRP A 297 -7.54 13.95 24.05
N GLU A 298 -6.30 13.73 23.71
CA GLU A 298 -5.19 14.61 24.07
C GLU A 298 -4.35 14.90 22.84
N THR A 299 -3.66 16.04 22.82
CA THR A 299 -2.76 16.39 21.73
C THR A 299 -1.40 16.80 22.28
N TYR A 300 -0.34 16.41 21.59
CA TYR A 300 1.00 16.90 21.90
C TYR A 300 1.72 17.34 20.58
N PRO A 301 2.20 18.56 20.55
CA PRO A 301 1.97 19.62 21.54
C PRO A 301 0.49 20.00 21.68
N ALA A 302 0.15 20.83 22.67
CA ALA A 302 -1.21 21.34 22.81
C ALA A 302 -1.64 22.10 21.55
N LEU A 303 -2.91 21.97 21.18
CA LEU A 303 -3.47 22.72 20.05
C LEU A 303 -3.30 24.24 20.22
N PRO A 304 -3.19 24.98 19.11
CA PRO A 304 -3.14 26.45 19.16
C PRO A 304 -4.32 27.03 19.95
N ALA A 305 -4.08 28.15 20.62
CA ALA A 305 -5.11 28.85 21.36
C ALA A 305 -6.33 29.18 20.45
N GLY A 306 -7.52 28.89 20.93
CA GLY A 306 -8.77 29.02 20.15
C GLY A 306 -9.21 27.71 19.44
N MET A 307 -8.39 26.67 19.48
CA MET A 307 -8.74 25.33 18.98
C MET A 307 -8.95 24.35 20.15
N SER A 308 -9.78 23.35 19.91
CA SER A 308 -10.05 22.29 20.88
C SER A 308 -10.30 20.96 20.16
N ILE A 309 -10.13 19.87 20.89
CA ILE A 309 -10.52 18.54 20.46
C ILE A 309 -11.66 18.04 21.36
N SER A 310 -12.76 17.64 20.77
CA SER A 310 -13.90 17.08 21.48
C SER A 310 -14.56 16.01 20.61
N ASN A 311 -14.81 14.85 21.21
CA ASN A 311 -15.38 13.68 20.49
C ASN A 311 -14.64 13.33 19.19
N GLY A 312 -13.31 13.46 19.19
CA GLY A 312 -12.48 13.22 18.01
C GLY A 312 -12.49 14.30 16.94
N VAL A 313 -13.23 15.38 17.16
CA VAL A 313 -13.29 16.53 16.24
C VAL A 313 -12.39 17.64 16.77
N ILE A 314 -11.43 18.06 15.94
CA ILE A 314 -10.66 19.28 16.18
C ILE A 314 -11.43 20.44 15.57
N SER A 315 -11.79 21.41 16.40
CA SER A 315 -12.59 22.57 16.00
C SER A 315 -12.10 23.86 16.65
N GLY A 316 -12.53 24.98 16.12
CA GLY A 316 -12.20 26.30 16.62
C GLY A 316 -11.44 27.14 15.59
N THR A 317 -11.25 28.42 15.90
CA THR A 317 -10.45 29.33 15.09
C THR A 317 -9.16 29.63 15.86
N PRO A 318 -7.99 29.32 15.31
CA PRO A 318 -6.74 29.61 15.99
C PRO A 318 -6.57 31.12 16.13
N SER A 319 -6.20 31.54 17.32
CA SER A 319 -5.94 32.97 17.62
C SER A 319 -4.46 33.34 17.39
N VAL A 320 -3.61 32.36 17.07
CA VAL A 320 -2.16 32.52 16.80
C VAL A 320 -1.81 31.66 15.60
N TYR A 321 -1.01 32.19 14.67
CA TYR A 321 -0.45 31.41 13.58
C TYR A 321 0.56 30.39 14.12
N ALA A 322 0.33 29.12 13.87
CA ALA A 322 1.31 28.05 14.08
C ALA A 322 1.93 27.63 12.74
N VAL A 323 3.23 27.78 12.62
CA VAL A 323 3.94 27.46 11.39
C VAL A 323 4.22 25.97 11.37
N ASN A 324 3.64 25.25 10.38
CA ASN A 324 4.01 23.87 10.00
C ASN A 324 4.42 22.98 11.17
N GLN A 325 3.47 22.58 11.99
CA GLN A 325 3.74 21.73 13.16
C GLN A 325 2.99 20.40 13.06
N THR A 326 3.66 19.33 13.44
CA THR A 326 3.01 18.02 13.63
C THR A 326 2.43 17.96 15.04
N TYR A 327 1.19 17.53 15.14
CA TYR A 327 0.49 17.27 16.39
C TYR A 327 0.24 15.78 16.50
N THR A 328 0.71 15.16 17.56
CA THR A 328 0.34 13.78 17.88
C THR A 328 -0.94 13.79 18.68
N ILE A 329 -1.96 13.13 18.19
CA ILE A 329 -3.26 12.99 18.83
C ILE A 329 -3.25 11.65 19.57
N TYR A 330 -3.58 11.68 20.85
CA TYR A 330 -3.76 10.51 21.68
C TYR A 330 -5.26 10.25 21.87
N ALA A 331 -5.70 9.10 21.41
CA ALA A 331 -7.06 8.61 21.65
C ALA A 331 -6.99 7.54 22.74
N ASN A 332 -7.58 7.78 23.89
CA ASN A 332 -7.57 6.88 25.04
C ASN A 332 -8.96 6.28 25.24
N GLN A 333 -9.06 4.97 25.19
CA GLN A 333 -10.30 4.24 25.43
C GLN A 333 -10.02 2.99 26.28
N SER A 334 -10.71 2.87 27.42
CA SER A 334 -10.66 1.67 28.27
C SER A 334 -9.26 1.19 28.66
N GLY A 335 -8.31 2.12 28.81
CA GLY A 335 -6.92 1.81 29.19
C GLY A 335 -5.98 1.53 28.00
N GLU A 336 -6.47 1.56 26.78
CA GLU A 336 -5.65 1.53 25.57
C GLU A 336 -5.47 2.94 25.01
N THR A 337 -4.29 3.20 24.49
CA THR A 337 -3.94 4.48 23.83
C THR A 337 -3.50 4.22 22.41
N THR A 338 -4.12 4.91 21.48
CA THR A 338 -3.67 4.97 20.07
C THR A 338 -3.24 6.38 19.72
N THR A 339 -2.19 6.51 18.91
CA THR A 339 -1.65 7.79 18.50
C THR A 339 -1.79 7.99 17.01
N PHE A 340 -2.06 9.24 16.60
CA PHE A 340 -2.08 9.69 15.21
C PHE A 340 -1.26 10.96 15.09
N ASP A 341 -0.44 11.05 14.07
CA ASP A 341 0.23 12.29 13.73
C ASP A 341 -0.58 13.05 12.69
N MET A 342 -0.93 14.29 13.01
CA MET A 342 -1.60 15.21 12.12
C MET A 342 -0.68 16.40 11.84
N TYR A 343 -0.52 16.70 10.57
CA TYR A 343 0.25 17.86 10.13
C TYR A 343 -0.70 18.90 9.54
N PHE A 344 -0.74 20.09 10.14
CA PHE A 344 -1.44 21.22 9.56
C PHE A 344 -0.73 22.54 9.86
N SER A 345 -0.93 23.49 8.97
CA SER A 345 -0.51 24.88 9.15
C SER A 345 -1.76 25.74 9.40
N VAL A 346 -1.65 26.60 10.33
CA VAL A 346 -2.73 27.55 10.68
C VAL A 346 -2.28 28.95 10.36
#